data_ab170e3862aff3a578ed5ae8c922cfd5
#
_entry.id   ab170e3862aff3a578ed5ae8c922cfd5
#
_cell.length_a   1.000
_cell.length_b   1.000
_cell.length_c   1.000
_cell.angle_alpha   90.00
_cell.angle_beta   90.00
_cell.angle_gamma   90.00
#
_symmetry.space_group_name_H-M   'P 1'
#
loop_
_entity.id
_entity.type
_entity.pdbx_description
1 polymer ?
#
loop_
_entity_poly.entity_id
_entity_poly.type
_entity_poly.pdbx_seq_one_letter_code
_entity_poly.pdbx_strand_id
1 'polypeptide(L)'
;MIEYKLPHESFIGGWFIDEKICDDLVNFFNNLDSTYKVPGTISLEGKPTVNKDKKDSIDFRFTDPKHMSYYLPYKDSLLKVLNEYKKKYPDSDDVSSYGIFENIGIQYYKKGCGFKTWHNERAAGNHPVNKRHLVFMTYLNDVNDGGTEFKLQNLITPAKKGLTLIWPTDWTHTHRGVISNTQDKYIITGWFSYE
;
A
#
# COMPACT_ATOMS: atom_id res chain seq x y z
N MET A 1 -11.87 15.93 -1.17
CA MET A 1 -11.41 14.88 -0.22
C MET A 1 -10.78 15.56 0.99
N ILE A 2 -10.76 14.92 2.15
CA ILE A 2 -10.07 15.44 3.34
C ILE A 2 -8.61 15.05 3.25
N GLU A 3 -7.71 16.04 3.22
CA GLU A 3 -6.28 15.83 3.21
C GLU A 3 -5.75 15.56 4.64
N TYR A 4 -4.90 14.56 4.79
CA TYR A 4 -4.03 14.39 5.93
C TYR A 4 -2.73 15.17 5.68
N LYS A 5 -2.51 16.26 6.41
CA LYS A 5 -1.40 17.17 6.18
C LYS A 5 -0.05 16.52 6.51
N LEU A 6 0.80 16.43 5.52
CA LEU A 6 2.17 15.95 5.59
C LEU A 6 3.12 17.05 5.08
N PRO A 7 4.41 17.07 5.50
CA PRO A 7 5.39 18.01 4.96
C PRO A 7 5.44 17.92 3.43
N HIS A 8 5.38 19.07 2.74
CA HIS A 8 5.33 19.12 1.27
C HIS A 8 6.60 18.49 0.67
N GLU A 9 7.75 18.81 1.24
CA GLU A 9 9.06 18.32 0.84
C GLU A 9 9.27 16.82 1.08
N SER A 10 8.33 16.17 1.76
CA SER A 10 8.36 14.72 1.93
C SER A 10 7.99 13.95 0.67
N PHE A 11 7.31 14.60 -0.29
CA PHE A 11 6.69 13.98 -1.47
C PHE A 11 5.71 12.84 -1.15
N ILE A 12 5.25 12.79 0.10
CA ILE A 12 4.21 11.86 0.55
C ILE A 12 2.90 12.64 0.63
N GLY A 13 1.89 12.17 -0.08
CA GLY A 13 0.53 12.72 -0.01
C GLY A 13 -0.41 11.77 0.71
N GLY A 14 -1.37 12.30 1.46
CA GLY A 14 -2.35 11.52 2.21
C GLY A 14 -3.74 12.11 2.15
N TRP A 15 -4.75 11.30 1.82
CA TRP A 15 -6.17 11.69 1.81
C TRP A 15 -7.04 10.56 2.34
N PHE A 16 -8.16 10.94 2.95
CA PHE A 16 -9.12 9.96 3.45
C PHE A 16 -10.14 9.59 2.37
N ILE A 17 -10.31 8.28 2.16
CA ILE A 17 -11.43 7.70 1.41
C ILE A 17 -12.57 7.34 2.36
N ASP A 18 -13.74 6.97 1.80
CA ASP A 18 -14.91 6.54 2.57
C ASP A 18 -14.57 5.28 3.39
N GLU A 19 -14.78 5.35 4.70
CA GLU A 19 -14.53 4.27 5.64
C GLU A 19 -15.37 3.02 5.35
N LYS A 20 -16.55 3.20 4.74
CA LYS A 20 -17.40 2.06 4.34
C LYS A 20 -16.66 1.15 3.33
N ILE A 21 -15.89 1.72 2.40
CA ILE A 21 -15.09 0.93 1.46
C ILE A 21 -14.06 0.08 2.21
N CYS A 22 -13.46 0.64 3.26
CA CYS A 22 -12.50 -0.08 4.10
C CYS A 22 -13.18 -1.24 4.85
N ASP A 23 -14.35 -0.99 5.44
CA ASP A 23 -15.12 -2.01 6.15
C ASP A 23 -15.56 -3.15 5.21
N ASP A 24 -16.02 -2.81 4.00
CA ASP A 24 -16.40 -3.80 2.98
C ASP A 24 -15.22 -4.67 2.57
N LEU A 25 -14.01 -4.09 2.41
CA LEU A 25 -12.78 -4.83 2.08
C LEU A 25 -12.30 -5.72 3.23
N VAL A 26 -12.37 -5.26 4.48
CA VAL A 26 -12.03 -6.08 5.65
C VAL A 26 -13.02 -7.24 5.80
N ASN A 27 -14.32 -6.97 5.67
CA ASN A 27 -15.36 -8.00 5.71
C ASN A 27 -15.17 -9.02 4.57
N PHE A 28 -14.91 -8.55 3.36
CA PHE A 28 -14.58 -9.42 2.23
C PHE A 28 -13.38 -10.33 2.57
N PHE A 29 -12.25 -9.76 3.02
CA PHE A 29 -11.07 -10.53 3.35
C PHE A 29 -11.34 -11.57 4.46
N ASN A 30 -12.08 -11.20 5.51
CA ASN A 30 -12.35 -12.11 6.62
C ASN A 30 -13.21 -13.30 6.18
N ASN A 31 -14.19 -13.09 5.31
CA ASN A 31 -15.09 -14.13 4.78
C ASN A 31 -14.52 -14.88 3.56
N LEU A 32 -13.34 -14.50 3.07
CA LEU A 32 -12.71 -15.14 1.94
C LEU A 32 -12.23 -16.56 2.32
N ASP A 33 -12.43 -17.51 1.41
CA ASP A 33 -11.90 -18.86 1.57
C ASP A 33 -10.38 -18.86 1.78
N SER A 34 -9.92 -19.72 2.67
CA SER A 34 -8.50 -19.79 3.05
C SER A 34 -7.56 -20.11 1.88
N THR A 35 -8.05 -20.76 0.83
CA THR A 35 -7.28 -21.10 -0.37
C THR A 35 -6.81 -19.87 -1.16
N TYR A 36 -7.50 -18.72 -1.00
CA TYR A 36 -7.10 -17.44 -1.60
C TYR A 36 -6.14 -16.63 -0.72
N LYS A 37 -5.93 -17.03 0.53
CA LYS A 37 -5.08 -16.37 1.51
C LYS A 37 -3.71 -17.04 1.52
N VAL A 38 -2.67 -16.30 1.17
CA VAL A 38 -1.31 -16.83 1.06
C VAL A 38 -0.36 -16.11 2.01
N PRO A 39 0.70 -16.78 2.50
CA PRO A 39 1.75 -16.09 3.24
C PRO A 39 2.35 -14.96 2.42
N GLY A 40 2.57 -13.80 3.06
CA GLY A 40 3.23 -12.67 2.40
C GLY A 40 4.65 -13.00 1.97
N THR A 41 5.04 -12.48 0.81
CA THR A 41 6.38 -12.68 0.24
C THR A 41 7.17 -11.38 0.18
N ILE A 42 8.48 -11.51 0.17
CA ILE A 42 9.45 -10.47 -0.22
C ILE A 42 10.16 -10.92 -1.49
N SER A 43 10.79 -9.99 -2.21
CA SER A 43 11.72 -10.34 -3.29
C SER A 43 13.10 -10.64 -2.69
N LEU A 44 13.60 -11.84 -2.89
CA LEU A 44 14.97 -12.22 -2.58
C LEU A 44 15.63 -12.71 -3.87
N GLU A 45 16.69 -12.03 -4.31
CA GLU A 45 17.36 -12.30 -5.58
C GLU A 45 16.40 -12.38 -6.79
N GLY A 46 15.40 -11.50 -6.79
CA GLY A 46 14.38 -11.44 -7.85
C GLY A 46 13.29 -12.52 -7.76
N LYS A 47 13.27 -13.35 -6.71
CA LYS A 47 12.28 -14.42 -6.53
C LYS A 47 11.36 -14.12 -5.34
N PRO A 48 10.03 -14.33 -5.47
CA PRO A 48 9.11 -14.25 -4.34
C PRO A 48 9.48 -15.30 -3.29
N THR A 49 9.77 -14.87 -2.08
CA THR A 49 10.22 -15.74 -0.98
C THR A 49 9.46 -15.41 0.30
N VAL A 50 8.94 -16.43 0.98
CA VAL A 50 8.35 -16.27 2.32
C VAL A 50 9.50 -16.18 3.33
N ASN A 51 9.55 -15.04 4.05
CA ASN A 51 10.51 -14.84 5.14
C ASN A 51 9.82 -14.01 6.24
N LYS A 52 9.33 -14.71 7.26
CA LYS A 52 8.56 -14.10 8.37
C LYS A 52 9.39 -13.18 9.27
N ASP A 53 10.70 -13.32 9.28
CA ASP A 53 11.58 -12.40 10.03
C ASP A 53 11.61 -11.01 9.37
N LYS A 54 11.40 -10.95 8.05
CA LYS A 54 11.36 -9.73 7.26
C LYS A 54 9.95 -9.21 7.05
N LYS A 55 9.00 -10.10 6.65
CA LYS A 55 7.60 -9.78 6.44
C LYS A 55 6.74 -10.94 6.92
N ASP A 56 5.92 -10.70 7.93
CA ASP A 56 4.94 -11.66 8.43
C ASP A 56 3.54 -11.11 8.21
N SER A 57 2.87 -11.58 7.16
CA SER A 57 1.52 -11.21 6.76
C SER A 57 0.80 -12.37 6.09
N ILE A 58 -0.52 -12.23 5.99
CA ILE A 58 -1.38 -13.04 5.13
C ILE A 58 -1.90 -12.12 4.05
N ASP A 59 -1.62 -12.46 2.79
CA ASP A 59 -1.90 -11.63 1.63
C ASP A 59 -3.02 -12.25 0.78
N PHE A 60 -3.83 -11.38 0.18
CA PHE A 60 -4.78 -11.69 -0.89
C PHE A 60 -4.52 -10.76 -2.08
N ARG A 61 -4.67 -11.24 -3.30
CA ARG A 61 -4.55 -10.42 -4.52
C ARG A 61 -5.78 -10.54 -5.38
N PHE A 62 -6.26 -9.41 -5.92
CA PHE A 62 -7.39 -9.34 -6.83
C PHE A 62 -6.98 -9.84 -8.23
N THR A 63 -7.01 -11.15 -8.43
CA THR A 63 -6.69 -11.82 -9.71
C THR A 63 -7.91 -12.45 -10.37
N ASP A 64 -8.93 -12.81 -9.56
CA ASP A 64 -10.14 -13.48 -10.04
C ASP A 64 -11.25 -12.45 -10.34
N PRO A 65 -11.84 -12.45 -11.55
CA PRO A 65 -12.92 -11.54 -11.93
C PRO A 65 -14.11 -11.52 -10.94
N LYS A 66 -14.42 -12.63 -10.28
CA LYS A 66 -15.54 -12.72 -9.33
C LYS A 66 -15.36 -11.81 -8.09
N HIS A 67 -14.13 -11.41 -7.78
CA HIS A 67 -13.83 -10.54 -6.65
C HIS A 67 -13.78 -9.05 -7.04
N MET A 68 -13.90 -8.72 -8.32
CA MET A 68 -13.73 -7.34 -8.81
C MET A 68 -14.79 -6.37 -8.29
N SER A 69 -15.99 -6.85 -7.96
CA SER A 69 -17.04 -6.02 -7.36
C SER A 69 -16.63 -5.36 -6.03
N TYR A 70 -15.74 -5.98 -5.27
CA TYR A 70 -15.16 -5.41 -4.05
C TYR A 70 -14.03 -4.43 -4.32
N TYR A 71 -13.31 -4.64 -5.42
CA TYR A 71 -12.17 -3.83 -5.81
C TYR A 71 -12.56 -2.51 -6.48
N LEU A 72 -13.60 -2.51 -7.36
CA LEU A 72 -13.95 -1.35 -8.18
C LEU A 72 -14.27 -0.08 -7.36
N PRO A 73 -15.07 -0.13 -6.26
CA PRO A 73 -15.30 1.06 -5.44
C PRO A 73 -14.02 1.63 -4.83
N TYR A 74 -13.09 0.76 -4.44
CA TYR A 74 -11.78 1.17 -3.95
C TYR A 74 -10.96 1.85 -5.06
N LYS A 75 -10.89 1.25 -6.25
CA LYS A 75 -10.19 1.81 -7.42
C LYS A 75 -10.68 3.21 -7.75
N ASP A 76 -12.00 3.42 -7.78
CA ASP A 76 -12.59 4.73 -8.08
C ASP A 76 -12.19 5.78 -7.04
N SER A 77 -12.15 5.41 -5.77
CA SER A 77 -11.68 6.30 -4.70
C SER A 77 -10.18 6.56 -4.79
N LEU A 78 -9.39 5.54 -5.08
CA LEU A 78 -7.93 5.65 -5.27
C LEU A 78 -7.58 6.61 -6.42
N LEU A 79 -8.30 6.54 -7.56
CA LEU A 79 -8.08 7.45 -8.68
C LEU A 79 -8.39 8.91 -8.32
N LYS A 80 -9.37 9.16 -7.44
CA LYS A 80 -9.60 10.51 -6.91
C LYS A 80 -8.43 10.97 -6.03
N VAL A 81 -7.88 10.08 -5.18
CA VAL A 81 -6.67 10.38 -4.40
C VAL A 81 -5.48 10.67 -5.30
N LEU A 82 -5.28 9.88 -6.36
CA LEU A 82 -4.22 10.12 -7.34
C LEU A 82 -4.35 11.52 -7.98
N ASN A 83 -5.56 11.94 -8.34
CA ASN A 83 -5.79 13.27 -8.89
C ASN A 83 -5.42 14.39 -7.89
N GLU A 84 -5.69 14.22 -6.60
CA GLU A 84 -5.25 15.18 -5.58
C GLU A 84 -3.72 15.16 -5.41
N TYR A 85 -3.10 13.99 -5.49
CA TYR A 85 -1.65 13.85 -5.46
C TYR A 85 -0.98 14.58 -6.63
N LYS A 86 -1.48 14.40 -7.86
CA LYS A 86 -1.00 15.12 -9.06
C LYS A 86 -1.13 16.62 -8.95
N LYS A 87 -2.22 17.13 -8.37
CA LYS A 87 -2.38 18.57 -8.11
C LYS A 87 -1.34 19.10 -7.12
N LYS A 88 -1.01 18.30 -6.09
CA LYS A 88 -0.03 18.67 -5.06
C LYS A 88 1.40 18.57 -5.57
N TYR A 89 1.69 17.61 -6.44
CA TYR A 89 2.99 17.31 -7.02
C TYR A 89 2.89 17.15 -8.54
N PRO A 90 2.75 18.26 -9.30
CA PRO A 90 2.52 18.24 -10.75
C PRO A 90 3.59 17.48 -11.52
N ASP A 91 4.87 17.62 -11.12
CA ASP A 91 6.01 16.97 -11.78
C ASP A 91 5.90 15.43 -11.75
N SER A 92 5.05 14.86 -10.86
CA SER A 92 4.80 13.43 -10.85
C SER A 92 4.02 12.91 -12.06
N ASP A 93 3.45 13.81 -12.88
CA ASP A 93 2.61 13.48 -14.04
C ASP A 93 3.27 13.87 -15.39
N ASP A 94 4.42 14.56 -15.35
CA ASP A 94 5.02 15.16 -16.54
C ASP A 94 5.90 14.23 -17.38
N VAL A 95 6.26 13.04 -16.85
CA VAL A 95 7.32 12.23 -17.48
C VAL A 95 6.78 11.26 -18.52
N SER A 96 5.74 10.52 -18.22
CA SER A 96 5.14 9.49 -19.09
C SER A 96 3.80 9.02 -18.53
N SER A 97 2.96 8.45 -19.39
CA SER A 97 1.72 7.80 -18.91
C SER A 97 2.02 6.63 -17.98
N TYR A 98 1.21 6.51 -16.94
CA TYR A 98 1.29 5.42 -15.99
C TYR A 98 -0.09 4.98 -15.49
N GLY A 99 -0.17 3.76 -15.04
CA GLY A 99 -1.41 3.15 -14.58
C GLY A 99 -1.17 2.01 -13.60
N ILE A 100 -2.24 1.28 -13.31
CA ILE A 100 -2.19 0.09 -12.44
C ILE A 100 -2.09 -1.14 -13.33
N PHE A 101 -0.92 -1.74 -13.40
CA PHE A 101 -0.63 -2.93 -14.22
C PHE A 101 -0.32 -4.18 -13.38
N GLU A 102 -0.07 -4.00 -12.10
CA GLU A 102 0.15 -5.10 -11.15
C GLU A 102 -1.11 -5.37 -10.33
N ASN A 103 -1.26 -6.61 -9.87
CA ASN A 103 -2.40 -6.99 -9.04
C ASN A 103 -2.32 -6.30 -7.68
N ILE A 104 -3.36 -5.56 -7.35
CA ILE A 104 -3.55 -4.96 -6.03
C ILE A 104 -3.86 -6.04 -5.00
N GLY A 105 -3.41 -5.86 -3.78
CA GLY A 105 -3.63 -6.84 -2.72
C GLY A 105 -3.96 -6.28 -1.36
N ILE A 106 -4.74 -7.03 -0.61
CA ILE A 106 -4.96 -6.83 0.82
C ILE A 106 -3.87 -7.59 1.56
N GLN A 107 -3.27 -6.95 2.56
CA GLN A 107 -2.30 -7.54 3.46
C GLN A 107 -2.82 -7.43 4.89
N TYR A 108 -2.96 -8.58 5.53
CA TYR A 108 -3.33 -8.69 6.93
C TYR A 108 -2.10 -8.99 7.77
N TYR A 109 -1.91 -8.18 8.79
CA TYR A 109 -0.86 -8.33 9.78
C TYR A 109 -1.49 -8.56 11.14
N LYS A 110 -1.28 -9.73 11.71
CA LYS A 110 -1.67 -10.01 13.09
C LYS A 110 -0.85 -9.14 14.05
N LYS A 111 -1.39 -8.83 15.21
CA LYS A 111 -0.63 -8.15 16.27
C LYS A 111 0.72 -8.82 16.51
N GLY A 112 1.79 -8.02 16.64
CA GLY A 112 3.18 -8.48 16.71
C GLY A 112 3.82 -8.78 15.36
N CYS A 113 3.04 -8.78 14.25
CA CYS A 113 3.51 -9.05 12.91
C CYS A 113 3.60 -7.77 12.07
N GLY A 114 4.37 -7.80 10.98
CA GLY A 114 4.55 -6.62 10.12
C GLY A 114 5.54 -6.82 8.99
N PHE A 115 5.72 -5.81 8.17
CA PHE A 115 6.85 -5.69 7.25
C PHE A 115 7.97 -4.95 7.98
N LYS A 116 8.87 -5.70 8.59
CA LYS A 116 9.86 -5.25 9.58
C LYS A 116 11.10 -4.63 8.95
N THR A 117 11.39 -5.03 7.70
CA THR A 117 12.62 -4.64 7.00
C THR A 117 12.44 -3.32 6.27
N TRP A 118 13.44 -2.45 6.35
CA TRP A 118 13.56 -1.29 5.48
C TRP A 118 13.62 -1.71 4.02
N HIS A 119 12.76 -1.17 3.20
CA HIS A 119 12.68 -1.48 1.77
C HIS A 119 12.20 -0.27 0.97
N ASN A 120 12.42 -0.33 -0.31
CA ASN A 120 11.77 0.47 -1.33
C ASN A 120 11.08 -0.45 -2.34
N GLU A 121 10.28 0.12 -3.24
CA GLU A 121 9.41 -0.67 -4.10
C GLU A 121 9.95 -0.84 -5.53
N ARG A 122 10.98 -0.07 -5.90
CA ARG A 122 11.60 -0.11 -7.21
C ARG A 122 12.99 -0.71 -7.12
N ALA A 123 13.25 -1.68 -8.00
CA ALA A 123 14.58 -2.29 -8.13
C ALA A 123 14.97 -2.40 -9.60
N ALA A 124 16.29 -2.37 -9.86
CA ALA A 124 16.81 -2.61 -11.20
C ALA A 124 16.56 -4.05 -11.66
N GLY A 125 16.31 -4.25 -12.94
CA GLY A 125 16.37 -5.53 -13.61
C GLY A 125 15.03 -6.07 -14.08
N ASN A 126 14.12 -6.48 -13.24
CA ASN A 126 12.96 -7.25 -13.69
C ASN A 126 11.69 -6.40 -13.85
N HIS A 127 11.06 -6.52 -15.03
CA HIS A 127 9.69 -6.09 -15.26
C HIS A 127 8.72 -6.93 -14.38
N PRO A 128 7.71 -6.32 -13.70
CA PRO A 128 7.29 -4.91 -13.77
C PRO A 128 7.96 -3.99 -12.73
N VAL A 129 8.76 -4.51 -11.82
CA VAL A 129 9.29 -3.78 -10.64
C VAL A 129 10.12 -2.54 -11.02
N ASN A 130 10.85 -2.61 -12.12
CA ASN A 130 11.66 -1.52 -12.64
C ASN A 130 10.82 -0.36 -13.22
N LYS A 131 9.55 -0.60 -13.53
CA LYS A 131 8.62 0.42 -14.07
C LYS A 131 7.77 1.10 -13.00
N ARG A 132 7.81 0.66 -11.76
CA ARG A 132 7.04 1.26 -10.67
C ARG A 132 7.41 2.72 -10.48
N HIS A 133 6.41 3.58 -10.44
CA HIS A 133 6.55 5.03 -10.31
C HIS A 133 6.10 5.52 -8.93
N LEU A 134 4.86 5.23 -8.55
CA LEU A 134 4.29 5.61 -7.27
C LEU A 134 3.74 4.39 -6.54
N VAL A 135 3.90 4.38 -5.23
CA VAL A 135 3.20 3.45 -4.33
C VAL A 135 1.88 4.08 -3.92
N PHE A 136 0.85 3.28 -3.80
CA PHE A 136 -0.33 3.63 -3.03
C PHE A 136 -0.60 2.60 -1.94
N MET A 137 -1.08 3.07 -0.81
CA MET A 137 -1.46 2.21 0.30
C MET A 137 -2.57 2.86 1.10
N THR A 138 -3.59 2.08 1.46
CA THR A 138 -4.68 2.52 2.34
C THR A 138 -4.73 1.66 3.58
N TYR A 139 -4.82 2.28 4.75
CA TYR A 139 -5.14 1.58 5.99
C TYR A 139 -6.64 1.28 6.02
N LEU A 140 -7.00 0.00 6.20
CA LEU A 140 -8.40 -0.43 6.21
C LEU A 140 -9.02 -0.44 7.61
N ASN A 141 -8.21 -0.26 8.66
CA ASN A 141 -8.65 -0.09 10.03
C ASN A 141 -7.73 0.85 10.81
N ASP A 142 -8.22 1.37 11.94
CA ASP A 142 -7.40 2.12 12.88
C ASP A 142 -6.47 1.17 13.66
N VAL A 143 -5.20 1.59 13.81
CA VAL A 143 -4.22 0.88 14.65
C VAL A 143 -3.41 1.92 15.41
N ASN A 144 -3.66 2.06 16.72
CA ASN A 144 -3.13 3.15 17.54
C ASN A 144 -1.60 3.16 17.65
N ASP A 145 -1.00 1.98 17.69
CA ASP A 145 0.46 1.76 17.76
C ASP A 145 1.04 1.23 16.44
N GLY A 146 0.34 1.50 15.33
CA GLY A 146 0.74 1.09 13.98
C GLY A 146 1.17 2.27 13.12
N GLY A 147 1.35 1.99 11.82
CA GLY A 147 1.69 3.04 10.84
C GLY A 147 2.74 2.59 9.84
N THR A 148 3.31 3.58 9.14
CA THR A 148 4.45 3.40 8.23
C THR A 148 5.53 4.42 8.55
N GLU A 149 6.74 3.95 8.73
CA GLU A 149 7.91 4.75 9.02
C GLU A 149 8.74 4.96 7.76
N PHE A 150 9.03 6.22 7.42
CA PHE A 150 9.84 6.66 6.29
C PHE A 150 11.20 7.13 6.79
N LYS A 151 12.27 6.45 6.36
CA LYS A 151 13.61 6.58 6.90
C LYS A 151 14.22 7.97 6.67
N LEU A 152 14.22 8.41 5.41
CA LEU A 152 14.89 9.66 5.03
C LEU A 152 14.05 10.91 5.32
N GLN A 153 12.72 10.76 5.36
CA GLN A 153 11.81 11.83 5.74
C GLN A 153 11.73 12.03 7.27
N ASN A 154 12.29 11.09 8.05
CA ASN A 154 12.16 11.06 9.51
C ASN A 154 10.69 11.22 9.96
N LEU A 155 9.81 10.45 9.30
CA LEU A 155 8.36 10.59 9.41
C LEU A 155 7.70 9.25 9.71
N ILE A 156 6.74 9.25 10.62
CA ILE A 156 5.83 8.13 10.86
C ILE A 156 4.41 8.59 10.55
N THR A 157 3.75 7.93 9.59
CA THR A 157 2.33 8.15 9.33
C THR A 157 1.49 7.24 10.20
N PRO A 158 0.36 7.72 10.78
CA PRO A 158 -0.50 6.88 11.60
C PRO A 158 -1.28 5.88 10.74
N ALA A 159 -1.62 4.74 11.31
CA ALA A 159 -2.58 3.82 10.71
C ALA A 159 -4.00 4.26 11.07
N LYS A 160 -4.60 5.12 10.23
CA LYS A 160 -5.97 5.60 10.36
C LYS A 160 -6.83 5.01 9.26
N LYS A 161 -8.01 4.48 9.62
CA LYS A 161 -8.95 3.91 8.64
C LYS A 161 -9.27 4.92 7.54
N GLY A 162 -9.20 4.49 6.30
CA GLY A 162 -9.41 5.30 5.11
C GLY A 162 -8.23 6.18 4.69
N LEU A 163 -7.20 6.36 5.52
CA LEU A 163 -6.02 7.12 5.13
C LEU A 163 -5.30 6.40 4.00
N THR A 164 -5.35 7.00 2.82
CA THR A 164 -4.68 6.55 1.61
C THR A 164 -3.47 7.42 1.38
N LEU A 165 -2.30 6.79 1.36
CA LEU A 165 -1.01 7.43 1.11
C LEU A 165 -0.55 7.13 -0.31
N ILE A 166 0.09 8.13 -0.96
CA ILE A 166 0.82 7.97 -2.22
C ILE A 166 2.22 8.57 -2.03
N TRP A 167 3.26 7.85 -2.53
CA TRP A 167 4.66 8.30 -2.47
C TRP A 167 5.50 7.67 -3.59
N PRO A 168 6.67 8.26 -3.94
CA PRO A 168 7.60 7.70 -4.92
C PRO A 168 8.14 6.31 -4.52
N THR A 169 8.42 5.47 -5.51
CA THR A 169 8.85 4.07 -5.29
C THR A 169 10.34 3.89 -5.00
N ASP A 170 11.14 4.94 -5.22
CA ASP A 170 12.61 4.86 -5.19
C ASP A 170 13.21 4.82 -3.77
N TRP A 171 14.52 4.57 -3.71
CA TRP A 171 15.31 4.50 -2.47
C TRP A 171 15.17 5.73 -1.56
N THR A 172 14.82 6.89 -2.13
CA THR A 172 14.53 8.11 -1.39
C THR A 172 13.36 7.96 -0.42
N HIS A 173 12.46 7.00 -0.67
CA HIS A 173 11.31 6.68 0.16
C HIS A 173 11.42 5.29 0.79
N THR A 174 12.63 4.94 1.23
CA THR A 174 12.84 3.72 2.03
C THR A 174 11.98 3.77 3.28
N HIS A 175 11.15 2.76 3.45
CA HIS A 175 10.15 2.69 4.52
C HIS A 175 10.00 1.29 5.10
N ARG A 176 9.28 1.19 6.22
CA ARG A 176 8.87 -0.07 6.85
C ARG A 176 7.54 0.08 7.58
N GLY A 177 6.86 -1.04 7.82
CA GLY A 177 5.69 -1.05 8.68
C GLY A 177 6.06 -0.89 10.15
N VAL A 178 5.37 -0.01 10.88
CA VAL A 178 5.39 0.00 12.33
C VAL A 178 4.58 -1.18 12.83
N ILE A 179 5.18 -1.99 13.70
CA ILE A 179 4.56 -3.19 14.26
C ILE A 179 3.63 -2.77 15.39
N SER A 180 2.36 -3.17 15.31
CA SER A 180 1.44 -3.05 16.43
C SER A 180 1.52 -4.29 17.31
N ASN A 181 1.71 -4.10 18.61
CA ASN A 181 1.67 -5.17 19.59
C ASN A 181 0.28 -5.35 20.22
N THR A 182 -0.67 -4.46 19.88
CA THR A 182 -1.99 -4.42 20.51
C THR A 182 -3.11 -4.78 19.57
N GLN A 183 -2.97 -4.50 18.27
CA GLN A 183 -4.04 -4.60 17.28
C GLN A 183 -3.58 -5.27 15.99
N ASP A 184 -4.52 -5.93 15.32
CA ASP A 184 -4.34 -6.41 13.95
C ASP A 184 -4.42 -5.24 12.97
N LYS A 185 -3.67 -5.32 11.87
CA LYS A 185 -3.60 -4.28 10.84
C LYS A 185 -3.97 -4.84 9.48
N TYR A 186 -4.89 -4.17 8.79
CA TYR A 186 -5.24 -4.43 7.40
C TYR A 186 -4.84 -3.25 6.53
N ILE A 187 -4.18 -3.53 5.43
CA ILE A 187 -3.90 -2.54 4.38
C ILE A 187 -4.29 -3.10 3.01
N ILE A 188 -4.58 -2.20 2.07
CA ILE A 188 -4.61 -2.52 0.65
C ILE A 188 -3.52 -1.69 -0.03
N THR A 189 -2.72 -2.31 -0.91
CA THR A 189 -1.57 -1.66 -1.53
C THR A 189 -1.31 -2.14 -2.94
N GLY A 190 -0.60 -1.32 -3.70
CA GLY A 190 -0.16 -1.58 -5.05
C GLY A 190 0.68 -0.43 -5.60
N TRP A 191 0.84 -0.42 -6.91
CA TRP A 191 1.73 0.52 -7.60
C TRP A 191 1.07 1.12 -8.84
N PHE A 192 1.37 2.39 -9.06
CA PHE A 192 1.26 2.99 -10.38
C PHE A 192 2.60 2.81 -11.09
N SER A 193 2.57 2.23 -12.28
CA SER A 193 3.76 1.90 -13.06
C SER A 193 3.69 2.56 -14.44
N TYR A 194 4.82 2.90 -15.01
CA TYR A 194 4.91 3.36 -16.40
C TYR A 194 4.50 2.24 -17.38
N GLU A 195 3.96 2.65 -18.53
CA GLU A 195 3.62 1.76 -19.64
C GLU A 195 4.86 1.09 -20.29
#